data_1ee47ae0806c457cb51ca3bcb0433d69
#
_entry.id   1ee47ae0806c457cb51ca3bcb0433d69
#
_cell.length_a   1.000
_cell.length_b   1.000
_cell.length_c   1.000
_cell.angle_alpha   90.00
_cell.angle_beta   90.00
_cell.angle_gamma   90.00
#
_symmetry.space_group_name_H-M   'P 1'
#
loop_
_entity.id
_entity.type
_entity.pdbx_description
1 polymer ?
#
loop_
_entity_poly.entity_id
_entity_poly.type
_entity_poly.pdbx_seq_one_letter_code
_entity_poly.pdbx_strand_id
1 'polypeptide(L)'
;NPNILVPLEKMTIEPEGGKSFQVLYNPESYTQSREVRYAQSQGISTNTPVVQFAGGGAESIQFKLFFDSMSSGSEVGGGVVDKAKFLGNSLLPSIGKLIDVRTYTNKVYKLMEIDPDKHVPPLVKLKWSTLQFKGFLVSCSIQFVRFSEQGTPLRAWMDCTFQEYISPDK
;
A
#
# COMPACT_ATOMS: atom_id res chain seq x y z
N ASN A 1 -0.16 25.91 -28.51
CA ASN A 1 -0.49 24.64 -27.85
C ASN A 1 -1.01 24.96 -26.45
N PRO A 2 -2.28 24.72 -26.16
CA PRO A 2 -2.72 24.81 -24.78
C PRO A 2 -1.99 23.72 -23.98
N ASN A 3 -1.18 24.14 -23.00
CA ASN A 3 -0.70 23.23 -21.97
C ASN A 3 -1.91 22.70 -21.22
N ILE A 4 -2.41 21.55 -21.64
CA ILE A 4 -3.40 20.82 -20.86
C ILE A 4 -2.64 20.32 -19.63
N LEU A 5 -2.81 21.02 -18.51
CA LEU A 5 -2.35 20.53 -17.21
C LEU A 5 -3.18 19.30 -16.89
N VAL A 6 -2.64 18.12 -17.19
CA VAL A 6 -3.24 16.88 -16.76
C VAL A 6 -3.12 16.84 -15.23
N PRO A 7 -4.23 16.77 -14.49
CA PRO A 7 -4.17 16.72 -13.04
C PRO A 7 -3.39 15.48 -12.60
N LEU A 8 -2.61 15.62 -11.53
CA LEU A 8 -1.89 14.49 -10.94
C LEU A 8 -2.89 13.44 -10.46
N GLU A 9 -2.76 12.23 -10.98
CA GLU A 9 -3.51 11.08 -10.49
C GLU A 9 -2.75 10.42 -9.34
N LYS A 10 -3.39 10.32 -8.18
CA LYS A 10 -2.83 9.67 -7.00
C LYS A 10 -3.34 8.23 -6.87
N MET A 11 -2.45 7.35 -6.41
CA MET A 11 -2.83 6.00 -6.03
C MET A 11 -3.93 6.04 -4.98
N THR A 12 -5.00 5.28 -5.22
CA THR A 12 -6.14 5.14 -4.32
C THR A 12 -6.13 3.77 -3.67
N ILE A 13 -6.35 3.73 -2.38
CA ILE A 13 -6.46 2.53 -1.55
C ILE A 13 -7.90 2.41 -1.10
N GLU A 14 -8.58 1.34 -1.49
CA GLU A 14 -10.00 1.09 -1.20
C GLU A 14 -10.15 -0.17 -0.37
N PRO A 15 -10.18 -0.07 0.97
CA PRO A 15 -10.47 -1.23 1.80
C PRO A 15 -11.97 -1.61 1.74
N GLU A 16 -12.24 -2.89 1.69
CA GLU A 16 -13.61 -3.41 1.75
C GLU A 16 -14.24 -3.10 3.12
N GLY A 17 -15.41 -2.47 3.09
CA GLY A 17 -16.10 -2.05 4.31
C GLY A 17 -15.56 -0.78 4.96
N GLY A 18 -14.53 -0.17 4.38
CA GLY A 18 -13.94 1.09 4.83
C GLY A 18 -14.02 2.20 3.79
N LYS A 19 -13.60 3.39 4.19
CA LYS A 19 -13.52 4.53 3.26
C LYS A 19 -12.26 4.42 2.41
N SER A 20 -12.40 4.69 1.12
CA SER A 20 -11.25 4.84 0.23
C SER A 20 -10.46 6.10 0.58
N PHE A 21 -9.16 6.06 0.36
CA PHE A 21 -8.28 7.19 0.54
C PHE A 21 -7.15 7.19 -0.49
N GLN A 22 -6.65 8.38 -0.80
CA GLN A 22 -5.50 8.55 -1.67
C GLN A 22 -4.22 8.61 -0.84
N VAL A 23 -3.12 8.08 -1.38
CA VAL A 23 -1.79 8.24 -0.76
C VAL A 23 -1.38 9.71 -0.70
N LEU A 24 -0.53 10.10 0.24
CA LEU A 24 -0.01 11.47 0.31
C LEU A 24 0.89 11.79 -0.90
N TYR A 25 1.83 10.89 -1.16
CA TYR A 25 2.73 10.95 -2.31
C TYR A 25 2.63 9.63 -3.06
N ASN A 26 2.56 9.69 -4.38
CA ASN A 26 2.63 8.48 -5.19
C ASN A 26 3.97 7.77 -4.94
N PRO A 27 3.98 6.43 -4.91
CA PRO A 27 5.23 5.70 -4.87
C PRO A 27 6.06 5.99 -6.13
N GLU A 28 7.38 6.06 -5.99
CA GLU A 28 8.28 6.27 -7.13
C GLU A 28 8.30 5.07 -8.07
N SER A 29 8.07 3.89 -7.52
CA SER A 29 8.03 2.63 -8.26
C SER A 29 7.18 1.61 -7.51
N TYR A 30 6.75 0.59 -8.22
CA TYR A 30 6.19 -0.63 -7.63
C TYR A 30 6.73 -1.86 -8.37
N THR A 31 6.84 -2.95 -7.65
CA THR A 31 7.28 -4.24 -8.18
C THR A 31 6.11 -5.21 -8.15
N GLN A 32 5.80 -5.80 -9.30
CA GLN A 32 4.88 -6.92 -9.41
C GLN A 32 5.66 -8.21 -9.57
N SER A 33 5.29 -9.24 -8.83
CA SER A 33 5.93 -10.55 -8.91
C SER A 33 4.91 -11.66 -8.80
N ARG A 34 5.19 -12.75 -9.49
CA ARG A 34 4.36 -13.96 -9.49
C ARG A 34 5.28 -15.18 -9.55
N GLU A 35 4.99 -16.15 -8.72
CA GLU A 35 5.71 -17.42 -8.73
C GLU A 35 4.78 -18.54 -9.18
N VAL A 36 5.32 -19.45 -9.98
CA VAL A 36 4.65 -20.67 -10.37
C VAL A 36 5.43 -21.84 -9.79
N ARG A 37 4.76 -22.72 -9.09
CA ARG A 37 5.39 -23.90 -8.48
C ARG A 37 5.29 -25.09 -9.41
N TYR A 38 6.43 -25.73 -9.63
CA TYR A 38 6.54 -26.99 -10.36
C TYR A 38 7.06 -28.07 -9.42
N ALA A 39 6.44 -29.24 -9.46
CA ALA A 39 6.97 -30.44 -8.81
C ALA A 39 7.79 -31.25 -9.82
N GLN A 40 8.96 -31.70 -9.40
CA GLN A 40 9.75 -32.69 -10.15
C GLN A 40 9.41 -34.07 -9.61
N SER A 41 8.83 -34.92 -10.43
CA SER A 41 8.69 -36.33 -10.12
C SER A 41 9.74 -37.14 -10.88
N GLN A 42 10.54 -37.93 -10.18
CA GLN A 42 11.36 -38.97 -10.81
C GLN A 42 10.45 -40.17 -11.08
N GLY A 43 10.11 -40.40 -12.34
CA GLY A 43 9.48 -41.62 -12.76
C GLY A 43 10.44 -42.82 -12.56
N ILE A 44 9.95 -43.90 -12.02
CA ILE A 44 10.73 -45.12 -11.67
C ILE A 44 11.43 -45.71 -12.90
N SER A 45 11.12 -45.28 -14.10
CA SER A 45 11.59 -45.90 -15.35
C SER A 45 12.18 -44.95 -16.39
N THR A 46 12.34 -43.66 -16.10
CA THR A 46 12.87 -42.69 -17.06
C THR A 46 13.97 -41.85 -16.45
N ASN A 47 15.11 -41.74 -17.17
CA ASN A 47 16.23 -40.88 -16.78
C ASN A 47 15.96 -39.35 -16.97
N THR A 48 14.77 -38.98 -17.38
CA THR A 48 14.40 -37.59 -17.60
C THR A 48 13.40 -37.17 -16.52
N PRO A 49 13.72 -36.15 -15.71
CA PRO A 49 12.77 -35.65 -14.73
C PRO A 49 11.58 -35.02 -15.45
N VAL A 50 10.38 -35.46 -15.06
CA VAL A 50 9.13 -34.86 -15.54
C VAL A 50 8.77 -33.72 -14.63
N VAL A 51 8.73 -32.51 -15.17
CA VAL A 51 8.29 -31.31 -14.45
C VAL A 51 6.77 -31.21 -14.53
N GLN A 52 6.11 -31.32 -13.40
CA GLN A 52 4.65 -31.16 -13.32
C GLN A 52 4.29 -29.81 -12.69
N PHE A 53 3.28 -29.17 -13.24
CA PHE A 53 2.71 -27.95 -12.68
C PHE A 53 2.05 -28.29 -11.33
N ALA A 54 2.56 -27.68 -10.24
CA ALA A 54 2.09 -27.92 -8.87
C ALA A 54 1.12 -26.85 -8.35
N GLY A 55 0.92 -25.77 -9.10
CA GLY A 55 0.00 -24.69 -8.79
C GLY A 55 0.51 -23.33 -9.25
N GLY A 56 -0.41 -22.40 -9.56
CA GLY A 56 -0.11 -20.99 -9.79
C GLY A 56 0.03 -20.26 -8.45
N GLY A 57 1.07 -19.45 -8.31
CA GLY A 57 1.20 -18.53 -7.18
C GLY A 57 0.31 -17.30 -7.35
N ALA A 58 -0.10 -16.71 -6.24
CA ALA A 58 -0.74 -15.41 -6.24
C ALA A 58 0.26 -14.34 -6.71
N GLU A 59 -0.25 -13.34 -7.42
CA GLU A 59 0.53 -12.15 -7.74
C GLU A 59 0.72 -11.31 -6.49
N SER A 60 1.89 -10.71 -6.34
CA SER A 60 2.17 -9.74 -5.29
C SER A 60 2.61 -8.42 -5.87
N ILE A 61 2.28 -7.34 -5.18
CA ILE A 61 2.73 -5.99 -5.51
C ILE A 61 3.38 -5.37 -4.27
N GLN A 62 4.53 -4.75 -4.47
CA GLN A 62 5.31 -4.09 -3.42
C GLN A 62 5.66 -2.68 -3.83
N PHE A 63 5.49 -1.74 -2.91
CA PHE A 63 5.88 -0.34 -3.10
C PHE A 63 6.15 0.34 -1.76
N LYS A 64 6.84 1.49 -1.83
CA LYS A 64 7.11 2.32 -0.66
C LYS A 64 6.26 3.58 -0.68
N LEU A 65 5.67 3.90 0.46
CA LEU A 65 4.95 5.14 0.72
C LEU A 65 5.78 6.06 1.60
N PHE A 66 5.77 7.34 1.28
CA PHE A 66 6.42 8.37 2.07
C PHE A 66 5.38 9.22 2.81
N PHE A 67 5.66 9.53 4.06
CA PHE A 67 4.84 10.40 4.88
C PHE A 67 5.72 11.47 5.54
N ASP A 68 5.28 12.72 5.43
CA ASP A 68 5.90 13.88 6.06
C ASP A 68 4.84 14.76 6.71
N SER A 69 4.90 14.87 8.03
CA SER A 69 3.97 15.70 8.79
C SER A 69 4.36 17.19 8.80
N MET A 70 5.57 17.51 8.39
CA MET A 70 6.13 18.88 8.46
C MET A 70 5.89 19.69 7.20
N SER A 71 5.74 19.07 6.02
CA SER A 71 5.59 19.82 4.79
C SER A 71 4.29 20.65 4.82
N SER A 72 4.43 21.94 4.78
CA SER A 72 3.30 22.91 4.84
C SER A 72 3.00 23.51 3.48
N GLY A 73 3.67 23.04 2.43
CA GLY A 73 3.75 23.82 1.24
C GLY A 73 3.15 23.24 -0.02
N SER A 74 3.64 23.79 -1.10
CA SER A 74 3.25 23.57 -2.48
C SER A 74 3.82 22.30 -3.11
N GLU A 75 4.35 21.37 -2.30
CA GLU A 75 4.81 20.10 -2.82
C GLU A 75 3.63 19.26 -3.29
N VAL A 76 3.80 18.67 -4.44
CA VAL A 76 2.77 17.85 -5.07
C VAL A 76 2.48 16.62 -4.18
N GLY A 77 1.30 16.62 -3.56
CA GLY A 77 0.83 15.50 -2.75
C GLY A 77 1.02 15.60 -1.25
N GLY A 78 1.74 16.60 -0.74
CA GLY A 78 2.01 16.73 0.70
C GLY A 78 1.38 17.96 1.38
N GLY A 79 0.58 18.73 0.67
CA GLY A 79 -0.02 19.94 1.20
C GLY A 79 -1.07 19.71 2.29
N VAL A 80 -1.45 20.79 2.98
CA VAL A 80 -2.47 20.76 4.06
C VAL A 80 -3.78 20.13 3.59
N VAL A 81 -4.20 20.43 2.36
CA VAL A 81 -5.43 19.88 1.78
C VAL A 81 -5.34 18.37 1.59
N ASP A 82 -4.20 17.87 1.12
CA ASP A 82 -4.00 16.44 0.90
C ASP A 82 -3.93 15.69 2.23
N LYS A 83 -3.30 16.28 3.24
CA LYS A 83 -3.26 15.73 4.60
C LYS A 83 -4.65 15.70 5.22
N ALA A 84 -5.45 16.74 5.05
CA ALA A 84 -6.83 16.79 5.53
C ALA A 84 -7.70 15.74 4.82
N LYS A 85 -7.55 15.55 3.52
CA LYS A 85 -8.24 14.49 2.77
C LYS A 85 -7.84 13.09 3.23
N PHE A 86 -6.56 12.90 3.54
CA PHE A 86 -6.04 11.62 4.01
C PHE A 86 -6.59 11.24 5.40
N LEU A 87 -6.62 12.19 6.32
CA LEU A 87 -7.06 11.99 7.70
C LEU A 87 -8.59 12.10 7.90
N GLY A 88 -9.30 12.64 6.91
CA GLY A 88 -10.69 13.05 7.07
C GLY A 88 -10.82 14.41 7.79
N ASN A 89 -11.96 15.07 7.62
CA ASN A 89 -12.19 16.44 8.10
C ASN A 89 -12.12 16.63 9.63
N SER A 90 -12.05 15.55 10.39
CA SER A 90 -12.07 15.61 11.86
C SER A 90 -10.73 15.97 12.52
N LEU A 91 -9.65 15.98 11.76
CA LEU A 91 -8.30 16.25 12.26
C LEU A 91 -7.60 17.29 11.38
N LEU A 92 -8.22 18.46 11.19
CA LEU A 92 -7.48 19.59 10.64
C LEU A 92 -6.36 19.92 11.63
N PRO A 93 -5.09 19.72 11.26
CA PRO A 93 -3.99 20.10 12.14
C PRO A 93 -4.07 21.60 12.37
N SER A 94 -4.03 21.98 13.62
CA SER A 94 -3.83 23.38 14.00
C SER A 94 -2.56 23.86 13.29
N ILE A 95 -2.66 24.86 12.46
CA ILE A 95 -1.55 25.46 11.72
C ILE A 95 -0.41 25.74 12.72
N GLY A 96 0.74 25.11 12.52
CA GLY A 96 1.93 25.30 13.35
C GLY A 96 2.17 24.26 14.45
N LYS A 97 1.33 23.24 14.61
CA LYS A 97 1.57 22.15 15.55
C LYS A 97 2.27 20.98 14.85
N LEU A 98 3.39 20.53 15.42
CA LEU A 98 4.05 19.31 14.95
C LEU A 98 3.12 18.11 15.15
N ILE A 99 2.82 17.41 14.07
CA ILE A 99 1.97 16.23 14.08
C ILE A 99 2.86 14.99 14.03
N ASP A 100 2.54 14.05 14.92
CA ASP A 100 3.15 12.73 14.89
C ASP A 100 2.79 12.01 13.57
N VAL A 101 3.81 11.64 12.80
CA VAL A 101 3.62 10.98 11.52
C VAL A 101 2.91 9.63 11.63
N ARG A 102 2.90 9.02 12.82
CA ARG A 102 2.16 7.77 13.09
C ARG A 102 0.66 7.92 12.88
N THR A 103 0.12 9.14 13.00
CA THR A 103 -1.27 9.44 12.65
C THR A 103 -1.58 9.07 11.20
N TYR A 104 -0.62 9.25 10.30
CA TYR A 104 -0.76 8.89 8.89
C TYR A 104 -0.44 7.40 8.64
N THR A 105 0.66 6.91 9.18
CA THR A 105 1.10 5.53 8.94
C THR A 105 0.15 4.49 9.52
N ASN A 106 -0.47 4.79 10.66
CA ASN A 106 -1.45 3.89 11.30
C ASN A 106 -2.65 3.63 10.40
N LYS A 107 -3.05 4.57 9.56
CA LYS A 107 -4.17 4.38 8.64
C LYS A 107 -3.93 3.25 7.64
N VAL A 108 -2.71 3.15 7.12
CA VAL A 108 -2.29 2.04 6.26
C VAL A 108 -2.03 0.77 7.07
N TYR A 109 -1.37 0.91 8.22
CA TYR A 109 -1.04 -0.24 9.08
C TYR A 109 -2.29 -1.01 9.56
N LYS A 110 -3.38 -0.30 9.82
CA LYS A 110 -4.68 -0.89 10.18
C LYS A 110 -5.29 -1.80 9.11
N LEU A 111 -4.83 -1.73 7.87
CA LEU A 111 -5.27 -2.65 6.81
C LEU A 111 -4.81 -4.10 7.04
N MET A 112 -3.94 -4.34 8.03
CA MET A 112 -3.55 -5.69 8.47
C MET A 112 -4.31 -6.16 9.71
N GLU A 113 -5.14 -5.31 10.32
CA GLU A 113 -5.93 -5.71 11.48
C GLU A 113 -7.07 -6.65 11.07
N ILE A 114 -7.23 -7.70 11.86
CA ILE A 114 -8.29 -8.70 11.64
C ILE A 114 -9.63 -8.10 12.04
N ASP A 115 -10.59 -8.14 11.11
CA ASP A 115 -11.98 -7.81 11.39
C ASP A 115 -12.56 -8.88 12.33
N PRO A 116 -13.08 -8.51 13.52
CA PRO A 116 -13.59 -9.49 14.48
C PRO A 116 -14.77 -10.32 13.95
N ASP A 117 -15.56 -9.76 13.06
CA ASP A 117 -16.75 -10.43 12.52
C ASP A 117 -16.40 -11.37 11.36
N LYS A 118 -15.42 -10.96 10.55
CA LYS A 118 -14.99 -11.71 9.36
C LYS A 118 -13.82 -12.64 9.60
N HIS A 119 -13.07 -12.45 10.69
CA HIS A 119 -11.86 -13.20 11.06
C HIS A 119 -10.71 -13.12 10.03
N VAL A 120 -10.75 -12.11 9.17
CA VAL A 120 -9.72 -11.81 8.16
C VAL A 120 -9.48 -10.30 8.10
N PRO A 121 -8.30 -9.86 7.66
CA PRO A 121 -8.08 -8.46 7.35
C PRO A 121 -8.96 -8.00 6.18
N PRO A 122 -9.21 -6.69 6.03
CA PRO A 122 -9.98 -6.19 4.91
C PRO A 122 -9.30 -6.49 3.58
N LEU A 123 -10.08 -6.88 2.60
CA LEU A 123 -9.64 -6.97 1.22
C LEU A 123 -9.47 -5.54 0.67
N VAL A 124 -8.39 -5.27 -0.02
CA VAL A 124 -8.02 -3.93 -0.49
C VAL A 124 -7.92 -3.91 -2.00
N LYS A 125 -8.53 -2.89 -2.62
CA LYS A 125 -8.28 -2.55 -4.01
C LYS A 125 -7.29 -1.41 -4.10
N LEU A 126 -6.27 -1.58 -4.92
CA LEU A 126 -5.32 -0.54 -5.30
C LEU A 126 -5.65 -0.09 -6.71
N LYS A 127 -5.81 1.21 -6.89
CA LYS A 127 -6.08 1.84 -8.19
C LYS A 127 -5.11 2.98 -8.43
N TRP A 128 -4.43 2.94 -9.55
CA TRP A 128 -3.57 4.03 -9.98
C TRP A 128 -3.44 3.98 -11.51
N SER A 129 -4.08 4.90 -12.20
CA SER A 129 -4.19 4.89 -13.66
C SER A 129 -4.73 3.54 -14.17
N THR A 130 -3.94 2.83 -14.94
CA THR A 130 -4.30 1.49 -15.46
C THR A 130 -4.05 0.37 -14.46
N LEU A 131 -3.30 0.63 -13.38
CA LEU A 131 -3.08 -0.35 -12.33
C LEU A 131 -4.38 -0.58 -11.55
N GLN A 132 -4.82 -1.82 -11.54
CA GLN A 132 -5.89 -2.31 -10.68
C GLN A 132 -5.43 -3.61 -10.03
N PHE A 133 -5.34 -3.61 -8.72
CA PHE A 133 -4.91 -4.77 -7.95
C PHE A 133 -5.88 -4.97 -6.79
N LYS A 134 -6.24 -6.22 -6.54
CA LYS A 134 -7.12 -6.61 -5.43
C LYS A 134 -6.46 -7.69 -4.59
N GLY A 135 -6.24 -7.39 -3.32
CA GLY A 135 -5.55 -8.33 -2.43
C GLY A 135 -5.51 -7.85 -0.99
N PHE A 136 -4.74 -8.55 -0.19
CA PHE A 136 -4.51 -8.25 1.22
C PHE A 136 -3.15 -7.62 1.43
N LEU A 137 -3.05 -6.66 2.36
CA LEU A 137 -1.76 -6.18 2.86
C LEU A 137 -1.17 -7.27 3.77
N VAL A 138 -0.14 -7.96 3.28
CA VAL A 138 0.44 -9.12 3.98
C VAL A 138 1.71 -8.76 4.75
N SER A 139 2.38 -7.67 4.38
CA SER A 139 3.59 -7.20 5.04
C SER A 139 3.68 -5.69 4.99
N CYS A 140 4.08 -5.10 6.11
CA CYS A 140 4.31 -3.68 6.22
C CYS A 140 5.48 -3.41 7.17
N SER A 141 6.46 -2.66 6.69
CA SER A 141 7.62 -2.21 7.46
C SER A 141 7.67 -0.69 7.46
N ILE A 142 7.83 -0.09 8.61
CA ILE A 142 7.86 1.36 8.76
C ILE A 142 9.22 1.78 9.29
N GLN A 143 9.89 2.70 8.60
CA GLN A 143 11.11 3.35 9.03
C GLN A 143 10.84 4.82 9.33
N PHE A 144 11.00 5.22 10.59
CA PHE A 144 10.93 6.61 11.00
C PHE A 144 12.30 7.26 10.84
N VAL A 145 12.35 8.39 10.12
CA VAL A 145 13.64 8.98 9.68
C VAL A 145 13.88 10.40 10.19
N ARG A 146 12.92 11.05 10.80
CA ARG A 146 13.06 12.38 11.39
C ARG A 146 12.21 12.48 12.65
N PHE A 147 12.77 13.16 13.66
CA PHE A 147 12.14 13.32 14.97
C PHE A 147 12.20 14.77 15.42
N SER A 148 11.24 15.18 16.25
CA SER A 148 11.32 16.42 17.01
C SER A 148 12.35 16.30 18.14
N GLU A 149 12.65 17.42 18.80
CA GLU A 149 13.51 17.41 19.99
C GLU A 149 12.95 16.53 21.13
N GLN A 150 11.63 16.35 21.17
CA GLN A 150 10.94 15.52 22.15
C GLN A 150 10.83 14.05 21.73
N GLY A 151 11.38 13.67 20.57
CA GLY A 151 11.35 12.31 20.06
C GLY A 151 10.08 11.94 19.29
N THR A 152 9.22 12.90 18.95
CA THR A 152 8.05 12.64 18.12
C THR A 152 8.48 12.39 16.67
N PRO A 153 8.12 11.26 16.03
CA PRO A 153 8.48 11.00 14.65
C PRO A 153 7.69 11.90 13.70
N LEU A 154 8.39 12.51 12.73
CA LEU A 154 7.87 13.51 11.81
C LEU A 154 7.86 13.05 10.36
N ARG A 155 8.73 12.10 9.99
CA ARG A 155 8.81 11.51 8.65
C ARG A 155 8.93 10.01 8.75
N ALA A 156 8.33 9.32 7.79
CA ALA A 156 8.40 7.87 7.70
C ALA A 156 8.38 7.37 6.27
N TRP A 157 9.09 6.26 6.04
CA TRP A 157 8.96 5.40 4.88
C TRP A 157 8.22 4.14 5.28
N MET A 158 7.28 3.73 4.48
CA MET A 158 6.48 2.54 4.70
C MET A 158 6.61 1.62 3.50
N ASP A 159 7.18 0.44 3.69
CA ASP A 159 7.28 -0.60 2.67
C ASP A 159 6.09 -1.53 2.80
N CYS A 160 5.26 -1.60 1.76
CA CYS A 160 4.02 -2.34 1.74
C CYS A 160 4.08 -3.46 0.71
N THR A 161 3.68 -4.65 1.10
CA THR A 161 3.51 -5.80 0.19
C THR A 161 2.07 -6.27 0.27
N PHE A 162 1.40 -6.28 -0.89
CA PHE A 162 0.06 -6.84 -1.07
C PHE A 162 0.14 -8.14 -1.84
N GLN A 163 -0.69 -9.08 -1.46
CA GLN A 163 -0.84 -10.36 -2.14
C GLN A 163 -2.24 -10.47 -2.73
N GLU A 164 -2.31 -10.87 -4.00
CA GLU A 164 -3.57 -11.02 -4.74
C GLU A 164 -4.52 -11.99 -4.02
N TYR A 165 -5.78 -11.58 -3.96
CA TYR A 165 -6.85 -12.47 -3.56
C TYR A 165 -7.36 -13.25 -4.77
N ILE A 166 -7.26 -14.57 -4.69
CA ILE A 166 -7.79 -15.49 -5.68
C ILE A 166 -9.05 -16.13 -5.07
N SER A 167 -10.21 -15.85 -5.72
CA SER A 167 -11.45 -16.51 -5.30
C SER A 167 -11.36 -18.01 -5.49
N PRO A 168 -11.81 -18.82 -4.51
CA PRO A 168 -11.79 -20.28 -4.63
C PRO A 168 -12.69 -20.83 -5.74
N ASP A 169 -13.56 -19.99 -6.34
CA ASP A 169 -14.53 -20.39 -7.36
C ASP A 169 -14.03 -20.21 -8.81
N LYS A 170 -12.71 -20.13 -9.02
CA LYS A 170 -12.10 -20.09 -10.36
C LYS A 170 -11.14 -21.21 -10.57
#